data_56adeae6eaea031c49f45f03af145850
#
_entry.id   56adeae6eaea031c49f45f03af145850
#
_cell.length_a   1.000
_cell.length_b   1.000
_cell.length_c   1.000
_cell.angle_alpha   90.00
_cell.angle_beta   90.00
_cell.angle_gamma   90.00
#
_symmetry.space_group_name_H-M   'P 1'
#
loop_
_entity.id
_entity.type
_entity.pdbx_description
1 polymer ?
#
loop_
_entity_poly.entity_id
_entity_poly.type
_entity_poly.pdbx_seq_one_letter_code
_entity_poly.pdbx_strand_id
1 'polypeptide(L)'
;MKNFITILFLTAGLFLNAQYYSITFVNVPQENVAEFERLETTYWSKIAKHNIENGKQLNWGLVSRVGGGTDTWNYAFINVYETAEQMTDNSIWDPKSILGIDPQDISTNHLYSGMGITHWNVKASIQGTGNAAVWNFGRPANLAAFIDENQKLWGPAFEKDMGGRVNWGVGQKLNNIEQEYSTVMTWDSFESVADAIKFMNGEFSQPQVRNSKMTEIMPDGFTARVIVTDVMWAVD
;
A
#
# COMPACT_ATOMS: atom_id res chain seq x y z
N MET A 1 -28.30 26.90 -41.20
CA MET A 1 -28.40 26.38 -39.84
C MET A 1 -27.02 25.82 -39.48
N LYS A 2 -26.22 26.53 -38.66
CA LYS A 2 -24.88 26.12 -38.26
C LYS A 2 -24.98 25.37 -36.93
N ASN A 3 -24.70 24.08 -36.94
CA ASN A 3 -24.63 23.26 -35.72
C ASN A 3 -23.32 23.61 -34.96
N PHE A 4 -23.47 24.27 -33.83
CA PHE A 4 -22.39 24.43 -32.85
C PHE A 4 -22.27 23.13 -32.06
N ILE A 5 -21.22 22.37 -32.31
CA ILE A 5 -20.80 21.24 -31.47
C ILE A 5 -20.06 21.85 -30.29
N THR A 6 -20.71 21.92 -29.14
CA THR A 6 -20.05 22.30 -27.87
C THR A 6 -19.29 21.07 -27.40
N ILE A 7 -17.96 21.08 -27.58
CA ILE A 7 -17.06 20.09 -26.99
C ILE A 7 -16.95 20.43 -25.51
N LEU A 8 -17.64 19.66 -24.68
CA LEU A 8 -17.50 19.71 -23.22
C LEU A 8 -16.15 19.05 -22.88
N PHE A 9 -15.13 19.86 -22.63
CA PHE A 9 -13.90 19.38 -21.99
C PHE A 9 -14.26 18.97 -20.56
N LEU A 10 -14.47 17.66 -20.34
CA LEU A 10 -14.36 17.11 -18.99
C LEU A 10 -12.89 17.22 -18.57
N THR A 11 -12.56 18.29 -17.88
CA THR A 11 -11.37 18.31 -17.02
C THR A 11 -11.64 17.30 -15.93
N ALA A 12 -11.13 16.08 -16.08
CA ALA A 12 -10.96 15.14 -14.98
C ALA A 12 -9.97 15.84 -14.02
N GLY A 13 -10.50 16.65 -13.13
CA GLY A 13 -9.76 17.17 -12.00
C GLY A 13 -9.27 15.95 -11.24
N LEU A 14 -7.97 15.83 -11.12
CA LEU A 14 -7.32 14.95 -10.17
C LEU A 14 -7.77 15.43 -8.78
N PHE A 15 -8.92 14.94 -8.33
CA PHE A 15 -9.27 14.96 -6.92
C PHE A 15 -8.28 13.99 -6.27
N LEU A 16 -7.19 14.53 -5.77
CA LEU A 16 -6.41 13.93 -4.70
C LEU A 16 -7.33 13.88 -3.46
N ASN A 17 -8.34 13.00 -3.49
CA ASN A 17 -9.01 12.62 -2.28
C ASN A 17 -7.93 11.99 -1.42
N ALA A 18 -7.70 12.58 -0.25
CA ALA A 18 -6.74 12.07 0.70
C ALA A 18 -7.14 10.63 1.05
N GLN A 19 -6.50 9.66 0.42
CA GLN A 19 -6.71 8.26 0.75
C GLN A 19 -5.93 7.91 2.01
N TYR A 20 -6.54 7.12 2.84
CA TYR A 20 -5.93 6.58 4.05
C TYR A 20 -5.72 5.09 3.88
N TYR A 21 -4.67 4.56 4.49
CA TYR A 21 -4.51 3.12 4.60
C TYR A 21 -3.90 2.74 5.94
N SER A 22 -4.25 1.55 6.41
CA SER A 22 -3.57 0.90 7.51
C SER A 22 -2.78 -0.30 7.01
N ILE A 23 -1.62 -0.53 7.61
CA ILE A 23 -0.87 -1.76 7.43
C ILE A 23 -0.76 -2.43 8.79
N THR A 24 -1.30 -3.66 8.88
CA THR A 24 -1.15 -4.51 10.06
C THR A 24 -0.12 -5.57 9.76
N PHE A 25 0.99 -5.52 10.47
CA PHE A 25 2.08 -6.49 10.35
C PHE A 25 1.87 -7.66 11.29
N VAL A 26 2.02 -8.88 10.79
CA VAL A 26 1.87 -10.11 11.57
C VAL A 26 2.99 -11.09 11.29
N ASN A 27 3.31 -11.92 12.29
CA ASN A 27 4.18 -13.07 12.14
C ASN A 27 3.33 -14.34 12.26
N VAL A 28 3.23 -15.08 11.16
CA VAL A 28 2.52 -16.35 11.06
C VAL A 28 3.54 -17.48 11.12
N PRO A 29 3.54 -18.34 12.17
CA PRO A 29 4.38 -19.51 12.21
C PRO A 29 4.17 -20.42 10.99
N GLN A 30 5.22 -21.09 10.52
CA GLN A 30 5.19 -21.88 9.28
C GLN A 30 4.10 -22.96 9.30
N GLU A 31 3.86 -23.57 10.44
CA GLU A 31 2.82 -24.60 10.65
C GLU A 31 1.39 -24.06 10.49
N ASN A 32 1.19 -22.75 10.65
CA ASN A 32 -0.11 -22.10 10.58
C ASN A 32 -0.39 -21.46 9.20
N VAL A 33 0.62 -21.34 8.33
CA VAL A 33 0.52 -20.57 7.07
C VAL A 33 -0.63 -21.06 6.20
N ALA A 34 -0.76 -22.37 5.99
CA ALA A 34 -1.78 -22.91 5.09
C ALA A 34 -3.21 -22.62 5.59
N GLU A 35 -3.44 -22.72 6.90
CA GLU A 35 -4.75 -22.44 7.49
C GLU A 35 -5.03 -20.95 7.54
N PHE A 36 -4.02 -20.13 7.86
CA PHE A 36 -4.11 -18.67 7.85
C PHE A 36 -4.51 -18.16 6.45
N GLU A 37 -3.76 -18.53 5.42
CA GLU A 37 -4.07 -18.12 4.04
C GLU A 37 -5.45 -18.62 3.61
N ARG A 38 -5.82 -19.85 3.92
CA ARG A 38 -7.13 -20.43 3.59
C ARG A 38 -8.28 -19.61 4.20
N LEU A 39 -8.20 -19.24 5.46
CA LEU A 39 -9.25 -18.47 6.14
C LEU A 39 -9.33 -17.05 5.61
N GLU A 40 -8.19 -16.40 5.44
CA GLU A 40 -8.13 -15.03 4.94
C GLU A 40 -8.65 -14.92 3.51
N THR A 41 -8.23 -15.81 2.61
CA THR A 41 -8.62 -15.77 1.20
C THR A 41 -10.01 -16.33 0.94
N THR A 42 -10.55 -17.19 1.82
CA THR A 42 -11.89 -17.80 1.64
C THR A 42 -12.99 -16.97 2.27
N TYR A 43 -12.75 -16.35 3.42
CA TYR A 43 -13.80 -15.70 4.22
C TYR A 43 -13.56 -14.20 4.38
N TRP A 44 -12.41 -13.78 4.90
CA TRP A 44 -12.13 -12.37 5.17
C TRP A 44 -12.07 -11.52 3.89
N SER A 45 -11.54 -12.06 2.81
CA SER A 45 -11.59 -11.43 1.50
C SER A 45 -13.01 -11.15 1.01
N LYS A 46 -13.98 -12.04 1.30
CA LYS A 46 -15.40 -11.83 0.93
C LYS A 46 -16.05 -10.74 1.78
N ILE A 47 -15.69 -10.66 3.07
CA ILE A 47 -16.13 -9.58 3.94
C ILE A 47 -15.57 -8.25 3.44
N ALA A 48 -14.29 -8.21 3.11
CA ALA A 48 -13.65 -7.05 2.52
C ALA A 48 -14.33 -6.63 1.21
N LYS A 49 -14.58 -7.58 0.31
CA LYS A 49 -15.30 -7.33 -0.95
C LYS A 49 -16.68 -6.75 -0.71
N HIS A 50 -17.45 -7.32 0.22
CA HIS A 50 -18.75 -6.78 0.60
C HIS A 50 -18.63 -5.33 1.10
N ASN A 51 -17.63 -5.03 1.94
CA ASN A 51 -17.39 -3.68 2.44
C ASN A 51 -17.05 -2.69 1.33
N ILE A 52 -16.26 -3.11 0.33
CA ILE A 52 -15.91 -2.31 -0.85
C ILE A 52 -17.15 -2.03 -1.68
N GLU A 53 -17.96 -3.04 -2.00
CA GLU A 53 -19.20 -2.92 -2.76
C GLU A 53 -20.23 -2.00 -2.08
N ASN A 54 -20.17 -1.88 -0.74
CA ASN A 54 -21.03 -0.99 0.06
C ASN A 54 -20.36 0.35 0.43
N GLY A 55 -19.22 0.69 -0.18
CA GLY A 55 -18.55 1.98 0.02
C GLY A 55 -18.00 2.19 1.43
N LYS A 56 -17.71 1.10 2.16
CA LYS A 56 -17.16 1.16 3.52
C LYS A 56 -15.64 1.24 3.54
N GLN A 57 -15.00 0.75 2.49
CA GLN A 57 -13.56 0.86 2.24
C GLN A 57 -13.30 0.84 0.73
N LEU A 58 -12.11 1.21 0.30
CA LEU A 58 -11.72 1.24 -1.11
C LEU A 58 -11.07 -0.07 -1.58
N ASN A 59 -10.24 -0.69 -0.74
CA ASN A 59 -9.61 -1.97 -1.04
C ASN A 59 -9.12 -2.66 0.23
N TRP A 60 -8.84 -3.95 0.11
CA TRP A 60 -8.20 -4.79 1.11
C TRP A 60 -7.21 -5.73 0.41
N GLY A 61 -6.04 -5.90 1.01
CA GLY A 61 -5.04 -6.82 0.50
C GLY A 61 -4.33 -7.58 1.62
N LEU A 62 -3.93 -8.80 1.30
CA LEU A 62 -3.00 -9.61 2.06
C LEU A 62 -1.74 -9.81 1.23
N VAL A 63 -0.60 -9.44 1.78
CA VAL A 63 0.70 -9.63 1.13
C VAL A 63 1.62 -10.44 2.03
N SER A 64 2.52 -11.20 1.42
CA SER A 64 3.59 -11.90 2.12
C SER A 64 4.94 -11.24 1.84
N ARG A 65 5.82 -11.24 2.83
CA ARG A 65 7.18 -10.70 2.70
C ARG A 65 8.10 -11.74 2.05
N VAL A 66 8.85 -11.30 1.06
CA VAL A 66 9.86 -12.12 0.41
C VAL A 66 11.16 -12.07 1.23
N GLY A 67 11.52 -13.18 1.83
CA GLY A 67 12.66 -13.26 2.74
C GLY A 67 12.36 -12.67 4.11
N GLY A 68 13.35 -12.65 4.99
CA GLY A 68 13.27 -12.18 6.37
C GLY A 68 13.58 -13.28 7.37
N GLY A 69 13.78 -12.89 8.64
CA GLY A 69 14.00 -13.83 9.74
C GLY A 69 12.70 -14.26 10.41
N THR A 70 12.78 -15.30 11.24
CA THR A 70 11.64 -15.83 12.02
C THR A 70 11.08 -14.84 13.04
N ASP A 71 11.88 -13.86 13.47
CA ASP A 71 11.50 -12.88 14.49
C ASP A 71 10.97 -11.56 13.89
N THR A 72 10.62 -11.58 12.60
CA THR A 72 10.05 -10.43 11.91
C THR A 72 8.68 -10.78 11.33
N TRP A 73 7.90 -9.75 10.98
CA TRP A 73 6.67 -9.97 10.25
C TRP A 73 6.93 -10.68 8.90
N ASN A 74 6.04 -11.58 8.53
CA ASN A 74 6.06 -12.28 7.25
C ASN A 74 4.79 -12.06 6.42
N TYR A 75 3.72 -11.55 7.02
CA TYR A 75 2.51 -11.11 6.33
C TYR A 75 2.12 -9.69 6.74
N ALA A 76 1.40 -9.01 5.85
CA ALA A 76 0.79 -7.73 6.18
C ALA A 76 -0.60 -7.62 5.54
N PHE A 77 -1.55 -7.13 6.33
CA PHE A 77 -2.86 -6.69 5.84
C PHE A 77 -2.78 -5.23 5.45
N ILE A 78 -3.36 -4.89 4.30
CA ILE A 78 -3.47 -3.52 3.81
C ILE A 78 -4.96 -3.21 3.69
N ASN A 79 -5.44 -2.21 4.42
CA ASN A 79 -6.80 -1.72 4.30
C ASN A 79 -6.75 -0.29 3.75
N VAL A 80 -7.46 -0.02 2.66
CA VAL A 80 -7.48 1.28 1.99
C VAL A 80 -8.86 1.93 2.16
N TYR A 81 -8.87 3.21 2.53
CA TYR A 81 -10.07 3.97 2.85
C TYR A 81 -10.05 5.33 2.16
N GLU A 82 -11.24 5.85 1.87
CA GLU A 82 -11.40 7.20 1.34
C GLU A 82 -11.27 8.26 2.43
N THR A 83 -11.79 7.97 3.63
CA THR A 83 -11.84 8.92 4.75
C THR A 83 -11.26 8.34 6.04
N ALA A 84 -10.91 9.21 6.98
CA ALA A 84 -10.44 8.82 8.31
C ALA A 84 -11.56 8.14 9.13
N GLU A 85 -12.82 8.55 8.93
CA GLU A 85 -13.98 7.95 9.59
C GLU A 85 -14.15 6.48 9.17
N GLN A 86 -14.02 6.18 7.88
CA GLN A 86 -14.03 4.80 7.38
C GLN A 86 -12.89 3.98 8.00
N MET A 87 -11.68 4.55 8.11
CA MET A 87 -10.52 3.85 8.67
C MET A 87 -10.70 3.50 10.16
N THR A 88 -11.54 4.22 10.89
CA THR A 88 -11.81 4.00 12.32
C THR A 88 -13.07 3.18 12.61
N ASP A 89 -13.86 2.86 11.57
CA ASP A 89 -15.09 2.06 11.71
C ASP A 89 -14.77 0.56 11.72
N ASN A 90 -14.60 0.00 12.93
CA ASN A 90 -14.37 -1.44 13.08
C ASN A 90 -15.65 -2.29 12.93
N SER A 91 -16.84 -1.68 12.85
CA SER A 91 -18.12 -2.40 12.74
C SER A 91 -18.29 -3.09 11.39
N ILE A 92 -17.49 -2.73 10.39
CA ILE A 92 -17.51 -3.31 9.05
C ILE A 92 -17.01 -4.77 9.01
N TRP A 93 -16.31 -5.22 10.05
CA TRP A 93 -15.74 -6.57 10.13
C TRP A 93 -16.63 -7.52 10.92
N ASP A 94 -17.87 -7.72 10.47
CA ASP A 94 -18.86 -8.60 11.09
C ASP A 94 -19.20 -9.82 10.21
N PRO A 95 -18.51 -10.98 10.39
CA PRO A 95 -18.77 -12.20 9.64
C PRO A 95 -20.20 -12.71 9.81
N LYS A 96 -20.78 -12.52 10.99
CA LYS A 96 -22.13 -13.01 11.29
C LYS A 96 -23.18 -12.31 10.45
N SER A 97 -23.07 -11.00 10.36
CA SER A 97 -24.00 -10.18 9.58
C SER A 97 -23.81 -10.38 8.07
N ILE A 98 -22.55 -10.50 7.61
CA ILE A 98 -22.23 -10.50 6.17
C ILE A 98 -22.33 -11.90 5.57
N LEU A 99 -21.77 -12.92 6.26
CA LEU A 99 -21.68 -14.28 5.76
C LEU A 99 -22.59 -15.28 6.48
N GLY A 100 -23.21 -14.89 7.60
CA GLY A 100 -23.99 -15.81 8.44
C GLY A 100 -23.13 -16.78 9.27
N ILE A 101 -21.81 -16.56 9.32
CA ILE A 101 -20.81 -17.44 9.96
C ILE A 101 -20.46 -16.87 11.34
N ASP A 102 -20.28 -17.75 12.34
CA ASP A 102 -19.80 -17.31 13.63
C ASP A 102 -18.34 -16.81 13.52
N PRO A 103 -18.01 -15.63 14.08
CA PRO A 103 -16.64 -15.10 14.02
C PRO A 103 -15.58 -16.06 14.55
N GLN A 104 -15.91 -16.94 15.49
CA GLN A 104 -14.96 -17.90 16.04
C GLN A 104 -14.58 -19.01 15.06
N ASP A 105 -15.50 -19.37 14.13
CA ASP A 105 -15.26 -20.42 13.15
C ASP A 105 -14.26 -20.02 12.06
N ILE A 106 -14.04 -18.71 11.87
CA ILE A 106 -13.12 -18.15 10.85
C ILE A 106 -12.04 -17.24 11.42
N SER A 107 -11.89 -17.20 12.75
CA SER A 107 -10.89 -16.37 13.41
C SER A 107 -9.49 -16.83 13.07
N THR A 108 -8.63 -15.89 12.67
CA THR A 108 -7.21 -16.12 12.41
C THR A 108 -6.30 -15.62 13.52
N ASN A 109 -6.86 -14.93 14.53
CA ASN A 109 -6.08 -14.29 15.60
C ASN A 109 -5.18 -15.24 16.39
N HIS A 110 -5.54 -16.52 16.46
CA HIS A 110 -4.76 -17.55 17.15
C HIS A 110 -3.62 -18.14 16.29
N LEU A 111 -3.58 -17.83 14.99
CA LEU A 111 -2.63 -18.34 14.02
C LEU A 111 -1.39 -17.47 13.86
N TYR A 112 -1.40 -16.24 14.39
CA TYR A 112 -0.30 -15.30 14.26
C TYR A 112 -0.02 -14.49 15.52
N SER A 113 1.13 -13.86 15.56
CA SER A 113 1.48 -12.82 16.52
C SER A 113 1.44 -11.45 15.83
N GLY A 114 0.73 -10.50 16.43
CA GLY A 114 0.70 -9.12 15.96
C GLY A 114 2.04 -8.42 16.18
N MET A 115 2.56 -7.74 15.15
CA MET A 115 3.83 -7.01 15.18
C MET A 115 3.63 -5.48 15.15
N GLY A 116 2.40 -5.03 14.98
CA GLY A 116 2.02 -3.62 15.00
C GLY A 116 1.10 -3.19 13.86
N ILE A 117 0.48 -2.03 14.07
CA ILE A 117 -0.40 -1.39 13.08
C ILE A 117 0.13 0.01 12.81
N THR A 118 0.23 0.36 11.54
CA THR A 118 0.61 1.70 11.09
C THR A 118 -0.48 2.31 10.23
N HIS A 119 -0.70 3.61 10.42
CA HIS A 119 -1.70 4.39 9.70
C HIS A 119 -1.01 5.42 8.80
N TRP A 120 -1.50 5.56 7.60
CA TRP A 120 -0.86 6.34 6.54
C TRP A 120 -1.87 7.21 5.80
N ASN A 121 -1.38 8.32 5.29
CA ASN A 121 -2.11 9.15 4.33
C ASN A 121 -1.34 9.16 3.00
N VAL A 122 -2.02 8.82 1.91
CA VAL A 122 -1.44 8.87 0.56
C VAL A 122 -1.17 10.30 0.15
N LYS A 123 0.02 10.59 -0.34
CA LYS A 123 0.43 11.93 -0.79
C LYS A 123 0.57 12.03 -2.30
N ALA A 124 0.96 10.93 -2.94
CA ALA A 124 1.00 10.80 -4.39
C ALA A 124 0.89 9.33 -4.75
N SER A 125 0.26 9.01 -5.87
CA SER A 125 0.25 7.65 -6.41
C SER A 125 -0.02 7.63 -7.91
N ILE A 126 0.51 6.62 -8.58
CA ILE A 126 0.20 6.23 -9.94
C ILE A 126 -0.34 4.82 -9.86
N GLN A 127 -1.58 4.63 -10.29
CA GLN A 127 -2.29 3.36 -10.18
C GLN A 127 -1.81 2.37 -11.25
N GLY A 128 -1.82 1.10 -10.89
CA GLY A 128 -1.52 -0.01 -11.77
C GLY A 128 -1.50 -1.32 -10.98
N THR A 129 -1.63 -2.44 -11.66
CA THR A 129 -1.69 -3.78 -11.07
C THR A 129 -0.34 -4.46 -11.20
N GLY A 130 0.15 -5.03 -10.10
CA GLY A 130 1.39 -5.80 -10.04
C GLY A 130 1.28 -6.90 -9.01
N ASN A 131 2.13 -7.91 -9.10
CA ASN A 131 2.14 -9.06 -8.18
C ASN A 131 3.21 -8.97 -7.09
N ALA A 132 4.07 -7.96 -7.15
CA ALA A 132 5.12 -7.72 -6.16
C ALA A 132 5.38 -6.23 -6.00
N ALA A 133 5.83 -5.83 -4.82
CA ALA A 133 6.24 -4.45 -4.58
C ALA A 133 7.50 -4.37 -3.72
N VAL A 134 8.27 -3.32 -3.91
CA VAL A 134 9.31 -2.88 -2.98
C VAL A 134 8.73 -1.78 -2.10
N TRP A 135 8.64 -2.02 -0.80
CA TRP A 135 8.28 -1.03 0.19
C TRP A 135 9.56 -0.38 0.72
N ASN A 136 9.67 0.91 0.55
CA ASN A 136 10.82 1.69 0.99
C ASN A 136 10.39 2.57 2.16
N PHE A 137 10.82 2.24 3.35
CA PHE A 137 10.57 3.01 4.57
C PHE A 137 11.69 4.00 4.80
N GLY A 138 11.36 5.24 5.12
CA GLY A 138 12.35 6.28 5.31
C GLY A 138 11.98 7.33 6.35
N ARG A 139 13.00 8.08 6.78
CA ARG A 139 12.85 9.19 7.71
C ARG A 139 13.58 10.41 7.17
N PRO A 140 12.92 11.18 6.27
CA PRO A 140 13.54 12.37 5.69
C PRO A 140 13.87 13.41 6.78
N ALA A 141 14.98 14.11 6.61
CA ALA A 141 15.36 15.22 7.45
C ALA A 141 14.35 16.38 7.36
N ASN A 142 13.67 16.51 6.21
CA ASN A 142 12.58 17.45 6.00
C ASN A 142 11.40 16.75 5.32
N LEU A 143 10.39 16.38 6.12
CA LEU A 143 9.20 15.67 5.67
C LEU A 143 8.41 16.45 4.62
N ALA A 144 8.21 17.77 4.82
CA ALA A 144 7.46 18.59 3.89
C ALA A 144 8.16 18.69 2.53
N ALA A 145 9.48 18.87 2.52
CA ALA A 145 10.27 18.88 1.29
C ALA A 145 10.24 17.53 0.57
N PHE A 146 10.27 16.43 1.32
CA PHE A 146 10.16 15.07 0.74
C PHE A 146 8.84 14.90 -0.01
N ILE A 147 7.72 15.25 0.62
CA ILE A 147 6.39 15.14 0.02
C ILE A 147 6.28 16.06 -1.20
N ASP A 148 6.68 17.32 -1.06
CA ASP A 148 6.63 18.32 -2.14
C ASP A 148 7.43 17.88 -3.37
N GLU A 149 8.64 17.35 -3.17
CA GLU A 149 9.48 16.88 -4.26
C GLU A 149 8.88 15.65 -4.95
N ASN A 150 8.33 14.70 -4.17
CA ASN A 150 7.66 13.55 -4.75
C ASN A 150 6.42 13.94 -5.57
N GLN A 151 5.62 14.90 -5.09
CA GLN A 151 4.43 15.39 -5.80
C GLN A 151 4.77 16.20 -7.06
N LYS A 152 5.79 17.05 -7.02
CA LYS A 152 6.08 18.00 -8.08
C LYS A 152 7.14 17.56 -9.09
N LEU A 153 8.03 16.67 -8.69
CA LEU A 153 9.13 16.21 -9.53
C LEU A 153 9.06 14.73 -9.85
N TRP A 154 9.02 13.86 -8.84
CA TRP A 154 9.08 12.40 -9.06
C TRP A 154 7.79 11.85 -9.63
N GLY A 155 6.62 12.21 -9.11
CA GLY A 155 5.32 11.80 -9.66
C GLY A 155 5.20 12.12 -11.15
N PRO A 156 5.34 13.39 -11.58
CA PRO A 156 5.33 13.75 -13.00
C PRO A 156 6.42 13.09 -13.84
N ALA A 157 7.55 12.71 -13.26
CA ALA A 157 8.58 11.96 -13.97
C ALA A 157 8.16 10.51 -14.19
N PHE A 158 7.59 9.85 -13.17
CA PHE A 158 7.06 8.49 -13.27
C PHE A 158 5.82 8.39 -14.18
N GLU A 159 4.95 9.42 -14.23
CA GLU A 159 3.86 9.47 -15.22
C GLU A 159 4.35 9.38 -16.67
N LYS A 160 5.57 9.83 -16.93
CA LYS A 160 6.19 9.79 -18.29
C LYS A 160 6.95 8.49 -18.53
N ASP A 161 7.63 8.00 -17.52
CA ASP A 161 8.46 6.81 -17.62
C ASP A 161 8.50 6.10 -16.24
N MET A 162 7.77 5.01 -16.15
CA MET A 162 7.70 4.19 -14.94
C MET A 162 8.99 3.39 -14.66
N GLY A 163 9.90 3.30 -15.63
CA GLY A 163 11.16 2.59 -15.46
C GLY A 163 10.98 1.13 -15.03
N GLY A 164 10.03 0.41 -15.64
CA GLY A 164 9.70 -0.97 -15.33
C GLY A 164 8.73 -1.19 -14.15
N ARG A 165 8.31 -0.14 -13.46
CA ARG A 165 7.22 -0.21 -12.46
C ARG A 165 5.87 -0.29 -13.16
N VAL A 166 4.90 -0.87 -12.48
CA VAL A 166 3.48 -0.85 -12.89
C VAL A 166 2.63 0.04 -11.98
N ASN A 167 3.09 0.30 -10.75
CA ASN A 167 2.45 1.20 -9.80
C ASN A 167 3.53 1.87 -8.96
N TRP A 168 3.24 3.06 -8.47
CA TRP A 168 4.12 3.81 -7.59
C TRP A 168 3.31 4.69 -6.63
N GLY A 169 3.85 4.94 -5.43
CA GLY A 169 3.23 5.91 -4.55
C GLY A 169 4.05 6.29 -3.34
N VAL A 170 3.51 7.27 -2.62
CA VAL A 170 4.10 7.88 -1.42
C VAL A 170 3.06 8.02 -0.34
N GLY A 171 3.37 7.52 0.85
CA GLY A 171 2.57 7.67 2.06
C GLY A 171 3.32 8.41 3.16
N GLN A 172 2.58 9.24 3.87
CA GLN A 172 3.03 9.84 5.14
C GLN A 172 2.42 9.05 6.29
N LYS A 173 3.26 8.64 7.24
CA LYS A 173 2.81 7.96 8.46
C LYS A 173 2.11 8.94 9.38
N LEU A 174 0.98 8.52 9.97
CA LEU A 174 0.15 9.33 10.86
C LEU A 174 0.45 9.06 12.34
N ASN A 175 0.63 7.79 12.70
CA ASN A 175 0.91 7.37 14.08
C ASN A 175 2.42 7.21 14.31
N ASN A 176 3.14 8.32 14.39
CA ASN A 176 4.58 8.31 14.63
C ASN A 176 4.90 8.38 16.13
N ILE A 177 5.96 7.63 16.52
CA ILE A 177 6.68 7.84 17.76
C ILE A 177 8.13 8.27 17.45
N GLU A 178 8.76 9.00 18.34
CA GLU A 178 10.01 9.70 18.08
C GLU A 178 11.17 8.79 17.61
N GLN A 179 11.17 7.55 18.06
CA GLN A 179 12.26 6.59 17.78
C GLN A 179 11.94 5.62 16.63
N GLU A 180 10.81 5.76 15.94
CA GLU A 180 10.48 4.88 14.83
C GLU A 180 11.37 5.11 13.61
N TYR A 181 11.66 4.01 12.91
CA TYR A 181 12.55 4.01 11.75
C TYR A 181 11.99 4.71 10.51
N SER A 182 10.69 5.03 10.46
CA SER A 182 10.08 5.68 9.30
C SER A 182 8.99 6.68 9.65
N THR A 183 8.94 7.77 8.89
CA THR A 183 7.83 8.73 8.85
C THR A 183 7.19 8.80 7.49
N VAL A 184 7.83 8.21 6.49
CA VAL A 184 7.33 8.07 5.12
C VAL A 184 7.54 6.65 4.63
N MET A 185 6.73 6.27 3.65
CA MET A 185 6.90 5.07 2.85
C MET A 185 6.68 5.42 1.39
N THR A 186 7.53 4.90 0.50
CA THR A 186 7.19 4.79 -0.91
C THR A 186 7.00 3.33 -1.27
N TRP A 187 6.21 3.07 -2.29
CA TRP A 187 6.12 1.74 -2.88
C TRP A 187 6.34 1.81 -4.37
N ASP A 188 7.03 0.81 -4.87
CA ASP A 188 7.29 0.56 -6.28
C ASP A 188 6.77 -0.83 -6.59
N SER A 189 5.69 -0.96 -7.39
CA SER A 189 5.12 -2.25 -7.74
C SER A 189 5.60 -2.73 -9.09
N PHE A 190 5.70 -4.05 -9.25
CA PHE A 190 6.25 -4.76 -10.41
C PHE A 190 5.36 -5.94 -10.79
N GLU A 191 5.46 -6.40 -12.02
CA GLU A 191 4.74 -7.57 -12.50
C GLU A 191 5.17 -8.86 -11.77
N SER A 192 6.41 -8.92 -11.27
CA SER A 192 6.94 -10.10 -10.60
C SER A 192 7.93 -9.79 -9.48
N VAL A 193 8.13 -10.76 -8.59
CA VAL A 193 9.20 -10.72 -7.57
C VAL A 193 10.58 -10.62 -8.23
N ALA A 194 10.78 -11.26 -9.39
CA ALA A 194 12.05 -11.17 -10.11
C ALA A 194 12.35 -9.73 -10.55
N ASP A 195 11.34 -8.98 -11.00
CA ASP A 195 11.53 -7.59 -11.38
C ASP A 195 11.76 -6.68 -10.18
N ALA A 196 11.09 -6.95 -9.04
CA ALA A 196 11.39 -6.28 -7.79
C ALA A 196 12.85 -6.49 -7.34
N ILE A 197 13.38 -7.72 -7.51
CA ILE A 197 14.80 -8.03 -7.21
C ILE A 197 15.73 -7.29 -8.16
N LYS A 198 15.47 -7.27 -9.47
CA LYS A 198 16.25 -6.51 -10.47
C LYS A 198 16.26 -5.02 -10.15
N PHE A 199 15.10 -4.47 -9.76
CA PHE A 199 15.02 -3.09 -9.30
C PHE A 199 15.90 -2.82 -8.08
N MET A 200 15.85 -3.70 -7.08
CA MET A 200 16.71 -3.61 -5.90
C MET A 200 18.20 -3.69 -6.24
N ASN A 201 18.55 -4.43 -7.29
CA ASN A 201 19.91 -4.55 -7.82
C ASN A 201 20.32 -3.39 -8.75
N GLY A 202 19.42 -2.41 -9.01
CA GLY A 202 19.72 -1.24 -9.85
C GLY A 202 19.72 -1.52 -11.36
N GLU A 203 19.09 -2.61 -11.79
CA GLU A 203 19.02 -2.99 -13.22
C GLU A 203 17.97 -2.19 -13.99
N PHE A 204 16.98 -1.58 -13.30
CA PHE A 204 16.00 -0.72 -13.93
C PHE A 204 16.47 0.72 -14.01
N SER A 205 16.22 1.36 -15.15
CA SER A 205 16.47 2.79 -15.32
C SER A 205 15.56 3.60 -14.38
N GLN A 206 16.12 4.65 -13.79
CA GLN A 206 15.35 5.63 -13.06
C GLN A 206 15.10 6.85 -13.94
N PRO A 207 13.91 7.46 -13.92
CA PRO A 207 13.68 8.69 -14.64
C PRO A 207 14.66 9.76 -14.17
N GLN A 208 15.17 10.54 -15.12
CA GLN A 208 16.06 11.65 -14.78
C GLN A 208 15.25 12.83 -14.27
N VAL A 209 15.32 13.06 -12.97
CA VAL A 209 14.68 14.19 -12.31
C VAL A 209 15.70 15.31 -12.11
N ARG A 210 15.60 16.34 -12.98
CA ARG A 210 16.45 17.52 -12.85
C ARG A 210 16.06 18.34 -11.62
N ASN A 211 17.04 18.92 -10.96
CA ASN A 211 16.89 19.71 -9.75
C ASN A 211 16.34 18.96 -8.53
N SER A 212 16.38 17.63 -8.51
CA SER A 212 16.07 16.85 -7.33
C SER A 212 17.06 17.17 -6.20
N LYS A 213 16.54 17.39 -5.02
CA LYS A 213 17.29 17.56 -3.76
C LYS A 213 17.15 16.35 -2.84
N MET A 214 16.72 15.21 -3.39
CA MET A 214 16.43 14.02 -2.59
C MET A 214 17.63 13.58 -1.75
N THR A 215 18.87 13.74 -2.23
CA THR A 215 20.08 13.44 -1.45
C THR A 215 20.29 14.37 -0.25
N GLU A 216 19.78 15.61 -0.29
CA GLU A 216 19.80 16.53 0.85
C GLU A 216 18.63 16.25 1.81
N ILE A 217 17.46 15.87 1.25
CA ILE A 217 16.23 15.56 1.98
C ILE A 217 16.33 14.21 2.71
N MET A 218 16.97 13.24 2.07
CA MET A 218 17.17 11.86 2.56
C MET A 218 18.66 11.49 2.54
N PRO A 219 19.50 12.14 3.34
CA PRO A 219 20.95 11.94 3.28
C PRO A 219 21.37 10.48 3.60
N ASP A 220 20.60 9.79 4.43
CA ASP A 220 20.84 8.40 4.81
C ASP A 220 20.06 7.40 3.92
N GLY A 221 19.30 7.90 2.94
CA GLY A 221 18.43 7.08 2.10
C GLY A 221 17.26 6.46 2.86
N PHE A 222 16.76 5.34 2.35
CA PHE A 222 15.69 4.58 3.02
C PHE A 222 16.25 3.72 4.15
N THR A 223 15.60 3.76 5.30
CA THR A 223 15.97 3.02 6.51
C THR A 223 15.77 1.51 6.36
N ALA A 224 14.72 1.13 5.63
CA ALA A 224 14.45 -0.26 5.30
C ALA A 224 13.81 -0.37 3.92
N ARG A 225 14.17 -1.42 3.18
CA ARG A 225 13.58 -1.78 1.90
C ARG A 225 13.22 -3.25 1.94
N VAL A 226 11.97 -3.57 1.68
CA VAL A 226 11.48 -4.95 1.72
C VAL A 226 10.69 -5.27 0.46
N ILE A 227 10.85 -6.49 -0.05
CA ILE A 227 10.01 -7.00 -1.13
C ILE A 227 8.82 -7.71 -0.51
N VAL A 228 7.63 -7.40 -1.01
CA VAL A 228 6.40 -8.13 -0.72
C VAL A 228 5.82 -8.69 -2.00
N THR A 229 5.07 -9.78 -1.88
CA THR A 229 4.30 -10.35 -2.99
C THR A 229 2.85 -10.51 -2.58
N ASP A 230 1.95 -10.39 -3.52
CA ASP A 230 0.53 -10.49 -3.27
C ASP A 230 0.15 -11.94 -2.94
N VAL A 231 -0.65 -12.10 -1.90
CA VAL A 231 -1.40 -13.32 -1.61
C VAL A 231 -2.80 -13.17 -2.17
N MET A 232 -3.44 -12.02 -1.91
CA MET A 232 -4.77 -11.69 -2.42
C MET A 232 -5.07 -10.19 -2.31
N TRP A 233 -5.82 -9.69 -3.27
CA TRP A 233 -6.57 -8.43 -3.17
C TRP A 233 -8.05 -8.70 -3.31
N ALA A 234 -8.90 -7.94 -2.60
CA ALA A 234 -10.35 -8.13 -2.66
C ALA A 234 -10.95 -7.59 -3.96
N VAL A 235 -10.31 -6.58 -4.55
CA VAL A 235 -10.55 -6.08 -5.92
C VAL A 235 -9.22 -5.81 -6.59
N ASP A 236 -9.12 -6.16 -7.87
CA ASP A 236 -7.95 -5.96 -8.73
C ASP A 236 -7.97 -4.57 -9.38
#